data_f4e78116dfb5e253ae326941524022b1
#
_entry.id   f4e78116dfb5e253ae326941524022b1
#
_cell.length_a   1.000
_cell.length_b   1.000
_cell.length_c   1.000
_cell.angle_alpha   90.00
_cell.angle_beta   90.00
_cell.angle_gamma   90.00
#
_symmetry.space_group_name_H-M   'P 1'
#
loop_
_entity.id
_entity.type
_entity.pdbx_description
1 polymer ?
#
loop_
_entity_poly.entity_id
_entity_poly.type
_entity_poly.pdbx_seq_one_letter_code
_entity_poly.pdbx_strand_id
1 'polypeptide(L)'
;KGVVAQGQVAVKDKTRCLSIDKSKKVRNFKKMKITITSPTLNGISFKGVGDVHIENGLTTDNLDIESKGVGNVDIQSLTCQKLNVQSMGVGDVKLEGTAQIAALHSKGVGNIEAGNLRANAVEASSQGVGDITCNATESIDASVRGVGSIKYKGSPTIKSLSKKGVGTIKNI
;
A
#
# COMPACT_ATOMS: atom_id res chain seq x y z
N LYS A 1 1.64 -8.17 -36.31
CA LYS A 1 2.55 -7.02 -36.06
C LYS A 1 2.18 -6.43 -34.70
N GLY A 2 2.97 -6.76 -33.66
CA GLY A 2 2.78 -6.25 -32.32
C GLY A 2 3.27 -4.79 -32.26
N VAL A 3 2.45 -3.90 -31.70
CA VAL A 3 2.88 -2.54 -31.37
C VAL A 3 3.53 -2.62 -30.00
N VAL A 4 4.83 -2.40 -29.94
CA VAL A 4 5.57 -2.27 -28.69
C VAL A 4 5.26 -0.87 -28.13
N ALA A 5 4.60 -0.82 -26.97
CA ALA A 5 4.49 0.45 -26.25
C ALA A 5 5.89 0.85 -25.81
N GLN A 6 6.35 2.01 -26.22
CA GLN A 6 7.58 2.61 -25.71
C GLN A 6 7.29 3.19 -24.32
N GLY A 7 7.62 2.40 -23.28
CA GLY A 7 7.72 2.93 -21.93
C GLY A 7 9.03 3.70 -21.79
N GLN A 8 8.98 4.90 -21.27
CA GLN A 8 10.18 5.64 -20.90
C GLN A 8 10.57 5.24 -19.48
N VAL A 9 11.80 4.75 -19.29
CA VAL A 9 12.39 4.54 -18.00
C VAL A 9 13.40 5.65 -17.75
N ALA A 10 13.11 6.54 -16.85
CA ALA A 10 14.04 7.57 -16.41
C ALA A 10 14.54 7.26 -15.00
N VAL A 11 15.84 7.42 -14.76
CA VAL A 11 16.42 7.34 -13.41
C VAL A 11 16.77 8.75 -12.98
N LYS A 12 16.09 9.24 -11.95
CA LYS A 12 16.36 10.55 -11.34
C LYS A 12 16.55 10.35 -9.84
N ASP A 13 17.68 10.79 -9.29
CA ASP A 13 17.97 10.77 -7.85
C ASP A 13 17.76 9.39 -7.19
N LYS A 14 18.29 8.32 -7.78
CA LYS A 14 18.09 6.92 -7.37
C LYS A 14 16.65 6.41 -7.49
N THR A 15 15.74 7.20 -8.06
CA THR A 15 14.36 6.80 -8.30
C THR A 15 14.19 6.37 -9.77
N ARG A 16 13.64 5.18 -9.98
CA ARG A 16 13.26 4.70 -11.32
C ARG A 16 11.84 5.12 -11.61
N CYS A 17 11.69 6.10 -12.51
CA CYS A 17 10.40 6.56 -12.98
C CYS A 17 10.00 5.78 -14.24
N LEU A 18 8.86 5.10 -14.18
CA LEU A 18 8.23 4.45 -15.33
C LEU A 18 7.06 5.31 -15.79
N SER A 19 7.11 5.80 -17.00
CA SER A 19 5.99 6.52 -17.60
C SER A 19 5.64 5.98 -18.98
N ILE A 20 4.36 5.98 -19.32
CA ILE A 20 3.87 5.64 -20.64
C ILE A 20 3.63 6.95 -21.40
N ASP A 21 4.26 7.08 -22.56
CA ASP A 21 4.06 8.23 -23.43
C ASP A 21 2.62 8.26 -23.96
N LYS A 22 1.85 9.28 -23.55
CA LYS A 22 0.45 9.47 -23.96
C LYS A 22 0.31 10.12 -25.34
N SER A 23 1.40 10.55 -25.97
CA SER A 23 1.38 11.23 -27.28
C SER A 23 1.07 10.28 -28.44
N LYS A 24 1.24 8.97 -28.26
CA LYS A 24 0.91 7.95 -29.26
C LYS A 24 -0.40 7.27 -28.90
N LYS A 25 -1.42 7.42 -29.75
CA LYS A 25 -2.69 6.66 -29.65
C LYS A 25 -2.39 5.18 -29.77
N VAL A 26 -2.29 4.50 -28.65
CA VAL A 26 -2.14 3.06 -28.62
C VAL A 26 -3.54 2.44 -28.58
N ARG A 27 -3.95 1.87 -29.71
CA ARG A 27 -5.21 1.14 -29.84
C ARG A 27 -4.96 -0.33 -29.47
N ASN A 28 -5.80 -0.92 -28.61
CA ASN A 28 -5.83 -2.33 -28.23
C ASN A 28 -4.70 -2.84 -27.30
N PHE A 29 -4.53 -2.28 -26.10
CA PHE A 29 -3.86 -3.01 -25.03
C PHE A 29 -4.81 -3.98 -24.34
N LYS A 30 -4.52 -5.29 -24.49
CA LYS A 30 -5.21 -6.29 -23.67
C LYS A 30 -4.59 -6.44 -22.28
N LYS A 31 -3.27 -6.33 -22.15
CA LYS A 31 -2.55 -6.38 -20.88
C LYS A 31 -1.08 -5.94 -21.08
N MET A 32 -0.56 -5.08 -20.22
CA MET A 32 0.88 -4.77 -20.21
C MET A 32 1.45 -5.21 -18.86
N LYS A 33 2.51 -6.04 -18.89
CA LYS A 33 3.26 -6.44 -17.69
C LYS A 33 4.63 -5.77 -17.74
N ILE A 34 4.98 -5.06 -16.69
CA ILE A 34 6.30 -4.47 -16.50
C ILE A 34 6.94 -5.18 -15.32
N THR A 35 8.11 -5.78 -15.54
CA THR A 35 8.87 -6.43 -14.48
C THR A 35 10.08 -5.56 -14.13
N ILE A 36 10.24 -5.26 -12.85
CA ILE A 36 11.36 -4.48 -12.32
C ILE A 36 12.10 -5.36 -11.34
N THR A 37 13.39 -5.55 -11.56
CA THR A 37 14.29 -6.20 -10.63
C THR A 37 15.16 -5.14 -9.97
N SER A 38 15.14 -5.09 -8.64
CA SER A 38 15.97 -4.16 -7.87
C SER A 38 16.51 -4.87 -6.63
N PRO A 39 17.78 -4.69 -6.30
CA PRO A 39 18.37 -5.28 -5.09
C PRO A 39 17.82 -4.61 -3.81
N THR A 40 17.40 -3.38 -3.90
CA THR A 40 16.82 -2.60 -2.79
C THR A 40 15.64 -1.78 -3.28
N LEU A 41 14.59 -1.69 -2.47
CA LEU A 41 13.42 -0.88 -2.76
C LEU A 41 12.97 -0.19 -1.47
N ASN A 42 13.04 1.14 -1.45
CA ASN A 42 12.66 1.94 -0.29
C ASN A 42 11.36 2.72 -0.48
N GLY A 43 10.82 2.72 -1.69
CA GLY A 43 9.57 3.44 -1.97
C GLY A 43 8.90 3.02 -3.27
N ILE A 44 7.59 3.09 -3.27
CA ILE A 44 6.70 2.85 -4.40
C ILE A 44 5.74 4.03 -4.48
N SER A 45 5.77 4.77 -5.59
CA SER A 45 4.75 5.77 -5.88
C SER A 45 4.01 5.38 -7.15
N PHE A 46 2.75 5.03 -7.01
CA PHE A 46 1.89 4.57 -8.09
C PHE A 46 0.85 5.63 -8.46
N LYS A 47 0.86 6.08 -9.72
CA LYS A 47 -0.01 7.15 -10.25
C LYS A 47 -0.58 6.77 -11.62
N GLY A 48 -1.14 5.62 -11.75
CA GLY A 48 -1.65 5.15 -13.06
C GLY A 48 -2.90 4.30 -12.90
N VAL A 49 -3.14 3.47 -13.91
CA VAL A 49 -4.16 2.42 -13.88
C VAL A 49 -3.46 1.08 -14.07
N GLY A 50 -3.62 0.18 -13.14
CA GLY A 50 -2.99 -1.15 -13.16
C GLY A 50 -2.64 -1.60 -11.75
N ASP A 51 -2.05 -2.78 -11.62
CA ASP A 51 -1.72 -3.39 -10.35
C ASP A 51 -0.20 -3.43 -10.13
N VAL A 52 0.21 -3.35 -8.88
CA VAL A 52 1.59 -3.51 -8.44
C VAL A 52 1.70 -4.78 -7.61
N HIS A 53 2.56 -5.73 -8.02
CA HIS A 53 2.79 -6.97 -7.30
C HIS A 53 4.27 -7.14 -6.96
N ILE A 54 4.57 -7.50 -5.70
CA ILE A 54 5.90 -7.91 -5.25
C ILE A 54 5.79 -9.34 -4.73
N GLU A 55 6.31 -10.28 -5.53
CA GLU A 55 6.11 -11.72 -5.30
C GLU A 55 7.30 -12.40 -4.56
N ASN A 56 8.52 -11.92 -4.76
CA ASN A 56 9.74 -12.63 -4.32
C ASN A 56 10.27 -12.19 -2.95
N GLY A 57 9.41 -11.58 -2.14
CA GLY A 57 9.81 -11.01 -0.87
C GLY A 57 10.58 -9.68 -1.02
N LEU A 58 10.47 -8.85 -0.02
CA LEU A 58 11.17 -7.57 0.06
C LEU A 58 11.72 -7.37 1.47
N THR A 59 13.03 -7.24 1.57
CA THR A 59 13.68 -6.88 2.83
C THR A 59 14.29 -5.49 2.69
N THR A 60 13.89 -4.57 3.57
CA THR A 60 14.39 -3.20 3.57
C THR A 60 14.25 -2.57 4.95
N ASP A 61 15.00 -1.54 5.25
CA ASP A 61 14.84 -0.83 6.52
C ASP A 61 13.56 0.04 6.50
N ASN A 62 13.34 0.75 5.42
CA ASN A 62 12.20 1.65 5.28
C ASN A 62 11.50 1.41 3.94
N LEU A 63 10.18 1.34 3.98
CA LEU A 63 9.34 1.24 2.78
C LEU A 63 8.21 2.26 2.83
N ASP A 64 8.21 3.19 1.88
CA ASP A 64 7.12 4.14 1.66
C ASP A 64 6.29 3.71 0.45
N ILE A 65 4.99 3.51 0.64
CA ILE A 65 4.04 3.14 -0.41
C ILE A 65 3.01 4.26 -0.56
N GLU A 66 2.97 4.87 -1.72
CA GLU A 66 2.00 5.89 -2.08
C GLU A 66 1.18 5.42 -3.29
N SER A 67 -0.10 5.11 -3.10
CA SER A 67 -1.02 4.74 -4.17
C SER A 67 -2.01 5.89 -4.43
N LYS A 68 -1.85 6.54 -5.58
CA LYS A 68 -2.74 7.62 -6.08
C LYS A 68 -3.45 7.23 -7.38
N GLY A 69 -3.26 6.02 -7.83
CA GLY A 69 -3.83 5.49 -9.07
C GLY A 69 -5.15 4.74 -8.87
N VAL A 70 -5.51 3.97 -9.90
CA VAL A 70 -6.62 3.02 -9.88
C VAL A 70 -6.05 1.63 -10.07
N GLY A 71 -6.14 0.79 -9.06
CA GLY A 71 -5.61 -0.58 -9.06
C GLY A 71 -5.05 -0.98 -7.71
N ASN A 72 -4.62 -2.21 -7.61
CA ASN A 72 -4.24 -2.83 -6.36
C ASN A 72 -2.72 -2.84 -6.16
N VAL A 73 -2.30 -2.82 -4.91
CA VAL A 73 -0.91 -3.06 -4.51
C VAL A 73 -0.87 -4.32 -3.64
N ASP A 74 -0.14 -5.32 -4.08
CA ASP A 74 0.03 -6.59 -3.37
C ASP A 74 1.51 -6.85 -3.10
N ILE A 75 1.87 -6.94 -1.83
CA ILE A 75 3.23 -7.20 -1.38
C ILE A 75 3.23 -8.42 -0.47
N GLN A 76 3.90 -9.46 -0.93
CA GLN A 76 4.06 -10.72 -0.19
C GLN A 76 5.45 -10.81 0.41
N SER A 77 5.53 -11.39 1.62
CA SER A 77 6.80 -11.64 2.32
C SER A 77 7.66 -10.38 2.55
N LEU A 78 7.03 -9.30 3.03
CA LEU A 78 7.73 -8.07 3.43
C LEU A 78 8.46 -8.28 4.76
N THR A 79 9.69 -7.80 4.85
CA THR A 79 10.41 -7.64 6.11
C THR A 79 11.02 -6.24 6.16
N CYS A 80 10.56 -5.41 7.09
CA CYS A 80 11.07 -4.05 7.22
C CYS A 80 11.06 -3.54 8.67
N GLN A 81 11.82 -2.49 8.92
CA GLN A 81 11.80 -1.77 10.21
C GLN A 81 10.64 -0.78 10.23
N LYS A 82 10.52 0.03 9.20
CA LYS A 82 9.47 1.04 9.06
C LYS A 82 8.69 0.87 7.76
N LEU A 83 7.38 0.76 7.87
CA LEU A 83 6.45 0.76 6.75
C LEU A 83 5.52 1.98 6.86
N ASN A 84 5.41 2.73 5.78
CA ASN A 84 4.44 3.82 5.64
C ASN A 84 3.59 3.59 4.39
N VAL A 85 2.29 3.52 4.54
CA VAL A 85 1.33 3.27 3.46
C VAL A 85 0.34 4.41 3.38
N GLN A 86 0.25 5.05 2.23
CA GLN A 86 -0.73 6.07 1.92
C GLN A 86 -1.57 5.65 0.71
N SER A 87 -2.77 5.16 0.96
CA SER A 87 -3.75 4.84 -0.08
C SER A 87 -4.66 6.05 -0.31
N MET A 88 -4.45 6.74 -1.43
CA MET A 88 -5.20 7.93 -1.83
C MET A 88 -5.95 7.74 -3.16
N GLY A 89 -5.80 6.60 -3.79
CA GLY A 89 -6.43 6.21 -5.05
C GLY A 89 -7.70 5.40 -4.87
N VAL A 90 -7.97 4.56 -5.87
CA VAL A 90 -9.06 3.57 -5.85
C VAL A 90 -8.48 2.18 -6.04
N GLY A 91 -8.70 1.32 -5.07
CA GLY A 91 -8.18 -0.06 -5.06
C GLY A 91 -7.64 -0.46 -3.70
N ASP A 92 -7.33 -1.74 -3.58
CA ASP A 92 -6.91 -2.32 -2.32
C ASP A 92 -5.38 -2.40 -2.20
N VAL A 93 -4.89 -2.28 -0.97
CA VAL A 93 -3.49 -2.50 -0.63
C VAL A 93 -3.39 -3.73 0.26
N LYS A 94 -2.78 -4.81 -0.23
CA LYS A 94 -2.57 -6.04 0.51
C LYS A 94 -1.10 -6.20 0.89
N LEU A 95 -0.87 -6.49 2.18
CA LEU A 95 0.46 -6.56 2.76
C LEU A 95 0.59 -7.80 3.65
N GLU A 96 1.65 -8.57 3.42
CA GLU A 96 1.96 -9.76 4.20
C GLU A 96 3.43 -9.77 4.61
N GLY A 97 3.72 -10.20 5.85
CA GLY A 97 5.09 -10.30 6.35
C GLY A 97 5.28 -9.73 7.76
N THR A 98 6.38 -9.02 7.98
CA THR A 98 6.73 -8.46 9.29
C THR A 98 7.24 -7.02 9.19
N ALA A 99 6.90 -6.21 10.18
CA ALA A 99 7.41 -4.84 10.34
C ALA A 99 7.65 -4.53 11.84
N GLN A 100 8.56 -3.63 12.15
CA GLN A 100 8.65 -3.11 13.51
C GLN A 100 7.57 -2.04 13.73
N ILE A 101 7.45 -1.11 12.80
CA ILE A 101 6.46 -0.03 12.86
C ILE A 101 5.72 0.03 11.52
N ALA A 102 4.40 0.03 11.57
CA ALA A 102 3.54 0.18 10.39
C ALA A 102 2.58 1.37 10.56
N ALA A 103 2.68 2.35 9.66
CA ALA A 103 1.74 3.45 9.53
C ALA A 103 0.85 3.23 8.30
N LEU A 104 -0.45 3.06 8.51
CA LEU A 104 -1.43 2.69 7.50
C LEU A 104 -2.48 3.81 7.37
N HIS A 105 -2.42 4.57 6.29
CA HIS A 105 -3.31 5.71 6.06
C HIS A 105 -4.17 5.51 4.80
N SER A 106 -5.47 5.41 4.98
CA SER A 106 -6.46 5.35 3.89
C SER A 106 -7.18 6.69 3.76
N LYS A 107 -7.04 7.33 2.59
CA LYS A 107 -7.75 8.56 2.20
C LYS A 107 -8.54 8.39 0.90
N GLY A 108 -8.36 7.28 0.22
CA GLY A 108 -9.01 6.94 -1.03
C GLY A 108 -10.27 6.09 -0.86
N VAL A 109 -10.53 5.25 -1.86
CA VAL A 109 -11.62 4.26 -1.86
C VAL A 109 -11.01 2.88 -2.04
N GLY A 110 -11.20 2.02 -1.06
CA GLY A 110 -10.65 0.66 -1.03
C GLY A 110 -10.09 0.32 0.34
N ASN A 111 -9.63 -0.92 0.48
CA ASN A 111 -9.22 -1.47 1.76
C ASN A 111 -7.69 -1.48 1.89
N ILE A 112 -7.22 -1.45 3.14
CA ILE A 112 -5.85 -1.82 3.47
C ILE A 112 -5.90 -3.14 4.23
N GLU A 113 -5.44 -4.20 3.59
CA GLU A 113 -5.44 -5.56 4.12
C GLU A 113 -4.03 -5.93 4.64
N ALA A 114 -3.72 -5.53 5.85
CA ALA A 114 -2.48 -5.83 6.54
C ALA A 114 -2.67 -6.80 7.74
N GLY A 115 -3.72 -7.59 7.73
CA GLY A 115 -3.99 -8.58 8.77
C GLY A 115 -2.98 -9.74 8.83
N ASN A 116 -2.23 -9.96 7.74
CA ASN A 116 -1.14 -10.93 7.65
C ASN A 116 0.25 -10.26 7.75
N LEU A 117 0.30 -8.95 7.94
CA LEU A 117 1.52 -8.21 8.27
C LEU A 117 1.62 -8.07 9.80
N ARG A 118 2.51 -8.83 10.42
CA ARG A 118 2.75 -8.73 11.86
C ARG A 118 3.63 -7.53 12.16
N ALA A 119 3.09 -6.55 12.85
CA ALA A 119 3.85 -5.36 13.25
C ALA A 119 3.87 -5.19 14.77
N ASN A 120 4.97 -4.69 15.32
CA ASN A 120 5.06 -4.40 16.75
C ASN A 120 4.18 -3.20 17.11
N ALA A 121 4.37 -2.09 16.42
CA ALA A 121 3.55 -0.89 16.61
C ALA A 121 2.79 -0.56 15.32
N VAL A 122 1.49 -0.28 15.44
CA VAL A 122 0.64 0.10 14.32
C VAL A 122 -0.01 1.45 14.58
N GLU A 123 0.10 2.34 13.61
CA GLU A 123 -0.73 3.53 13.47
C GLU A 123 -1.68 3.33 12.28
N ALA A 124 -2.99 3.32 12.49
CA ALA A 124 -3.99 3.12 11.46
C ALA A 124 -4.95 4.31 11.38
N SER A 125 -5.05 4.96 10.23
CA SER A 125 -5.93 6.11 10.03
C SER A 125 -6.80 5.95 8.78
N SER A 126 -8.10 5.86 8.95
CA SER A 126 -9.08 5.82 7.86
C SER A 126 -9.80 7.15 7.75
N GLN A 127 -9.59 7.86 6.63
CA GLN A 127 -10.25 9.11 6.29
C GLN A 127 -11.06 8.99 4.98
N GLY A 128 -10.91 7.89 4.26
CA GLY A 128 -11.57 7.57 3.01
C GLY A 128 -12.81 6.71 3.17
N VAL A 129 -13.05 5.84 2.18
CA VAL A 129 -14.11 4.84 2.18
C VAL A 129 -13.49 3.45 2.05
N GLY A 130 -13.67 2.62 3.05
CA GLY A 130 -13.12 1.26 3.11
C GLY A 130 -12.54 0.91 4.48
N ASP A 131 -12.23 -0.35 4.64
CA ASP A 131 -11.74 -0.91 5.90
C ASP A 131 -10.20 -0.96 5.95
N ILE A 132 -9.65 -0.85 7.15
CA ILE A 132 -8.25 -1.19 7.42
C ILE A 132 -8.23 -2.42 8.32
N THR A 133 -7.56 -3.49 7.87
CA THR A 133 -7.27 -4.65 8.73
C THR A 133 -5.78 -4.68 9.02
N CYS A 134 -5.39 -4.76 10.28
CA CYS A 134 -3.99 -4.79 10.69
C CYS A 134 -3.73 -5.81 11.79
N ASN A 135 -2.45 -6.07 12.09
CA ASN A 135 -2.04 -6.98 13.16
C ASN A 135 -0.93 -6.31 13.99
N ALA A 136 -1.28 -5.92 15.20
CA ALA A 136 -0.38 -5.24 16.14
C ALA A 136 -0.06 -6.14 17.33
N THR A 137 1.22 -6.25 17.68
CA THR A 137 1.64 -7.13 18.79
C THR A 137 1.94 -6.36 20.08
N GLU A 138 2.45 -5.12 19.98
CA GLU A 138 2.86 -4.32 21.14
C GLU A 138 1.96 -3.10 21.37
N SER A 139 1.67 -2.33 20.33
CA SER A 139 0.85 -1.12 20.49
C SER A 139 0.05 -0.76 19.24
N ILE A 140 -1.10 -0.12 19.47
CA ILE A 140 -1.96 0.40 18.40
C ILE A 140 -2.44 1.82 18.70
N ASP A 141 -2.41 2.66 17.66
CA ASP A 141 -3.12 3.93 17.57
C ASP A 141 -4.05 3.87 16.35
N ALA A 142 -5.36 4.03 16.55
CA ALA A 142 -6.32 3.89 15.46
C ALA A 142 -7.33 5.05 15.42
N SER A 143 -7.53 5.59 14.22
CA SER A 143 -8.42 6.73 14.01
C SER A 143 -9.31 6.54 12.79
N VAL A 144 -10.63 6.66 12.96
CA VAL A 144 -11.62 6.63 11.88
C VAL A 144 -12.31 7.98 11.78
N ARG A 145 -12.17 8.62 10.61
CA ARG A 145 -12.85 9.88 10.27
C ARG A 145 -13.70 9.78 8.99
N GLY A 146 -13.49 8.73 8.21
CA GLY A 146 -14.22 8.42 6.97
C GLY A 146 -15.39 7.47 7.18
N VAL A 147 -15.66 6.65 6.16
CA VAL A 147 -16.67 5.58 6.17
C VAL A 147 -15.97 4.24 6.07
N GLY A 148 -16.05 3.43 7.11
CA GLY A 148 -15.38 2.12 7.19
C GLY A 148 -14.85 1.84 8.57
N SER A 149 -14.29 0.65 8.75
CA SER A 149 -13.87 0.17 10.06
C SER A 149 -12.38 -0.13 10.09
N ILE A 150 -11.79 0.00 11.28
CA ILE A 150 -10.45 -0.51 11.55
C ILE A 150 -10.60 -1.78 12.38
N LYS A 151 -10.11 -2.89 11.84
CA LYS A 151 -10.09 -4.21 12.47
C LYS A 151 -8.65 -4.57 12.80
N TYR A 152 -8.34 -4.87 14.05
CA TYR A 152 -6.98 -5.24 14.42
C TYR A 152 -6.91 -6.60 15.09
N LYS A 153 -5.87 -7.35 14.80
CA LYS A 153 -5.51 -8.61 15.43
C LYS A 153 -4.43 -8.38 16.48
N GLY A 154 -4.32 -9.34 17.40
CA GLY A 154 -3.32 -9.31 18.47
C GLY A 154 -3.88 -8.78 19.77
N SER A 155 -2.98 -8.59 20.74
CA SER A 155 -3.31 -8.06 22.07
C SER A 155 -2.44 -6.84 22.40
N PRO A 156 -2.44 -5.81 21.54
CA PRO A 156 -1.59 -4.64 21.72
C PRO A 156 -2.07 -3.75 22.88
N THR A 157 -1.15 -2.99 23.45
CA THR A 157 -1.49 -1.86 24.30
C THR A 157 -2.16 -0.79 23.44
N ILE A 158 -3.35 -0.39 23.81
CA ILE A 158 -4.10 0.67 23.11
C ILE A 158 -3.54 2.03 23.52
N LYS A 159 -2.90 2.73 22.59
CA LYS A 159 -2.43 4.12 22.80
C LYS A 159 -3.56 5.12 22.59
N SER A 160 -4.33 4.94 21.54
CA SER A 160 -5.46 5.80 21.22
C SER A 160 -6.45 5.07 20.31
N LEU A 161 -7.74 5.25 20.54
CA LEU A 161 -8.81 4.85 19.62
C LEU A 161 -9.73 6.06 19.44
N SER A 162 -9.69 6.68 18.26
CA SER A 162 -10.50 7.86 17.94
C SER A 162 -11.48 7.56 16.81
N LYS A 163 -12.76 7.80 17.07
CA LYS A 163 -13.81 7.61 16.09
C LYS A 163 -14.63 8.88 15.93
N LYS A 164 -14.50 9.51 14.76
CA LYS A 164 -15.30 10.68 14.35
C LYS A 164 -16.09 10.44 13.06
N GLY A 165 -15.88 9.30 12.39
CA GLY A 165 -16.53 8.86 11.16
C GLY A 165 -17.62 7.81 11.39
N VAL A 166 -18.08 7.20 10.29
CA VAL A 166 -19.06 6.10 10.27
C VAL A 166 -18.33 4.78 10.18
N GLY A 167 -18.43 3.96 11.20
CA GLY A 167 -17.77 2.64 11.27
C GLY A 167 -17.41 2.27 12.69
N THR A 168 -16.50 1.29 12.81
CA THR A 168 -16.07 0.76 14.10
C THR A 168 -14.56 0.60 14.16
N ILE A 169 -14.01 0.62 15.39
CA ILE A 169 -12.66 0.15 15.66
C ILE A 169 -12.81 -1.03 16.60
N LYS A 170 -12.33 -2.22 16.19
CA LYS A 170 -12.50 -3.44 16.97
C LYS A 170 -11.34 -4.41 16.84
N ASN A 171 -11.10 -5.18 17.90
CA ASN A 171 -10.26 -6.37 17.87
C ASN A 171 -11.02 -7.53 17.21
N ILE A 172 -10.29 -8.40 16.46
CA ILE A 172 -10.84 -9.58 15.77
C ILE A 172 -9.98 -10.81 16.00
#